data_93922e293aa83a4518bcd5ab7202ea35
#
_entry.id   93922e293aa83a4518bcd5ab7202ea35
#
_cell.length_a   1.000
_cell.length_b   1.000
_cell.length_c   1.000
_cell.angle_alpha   90.00
_cell.angle_beta   90.00
_cell.angle_gamma   90.00
#
_symmetry.space_group_name_H-M   'P 1'
#
loop_
_entity.id
_entity.type
_entity.pdbx_description
1 polymer ?
#
loop_
_entity_poly.entity_id
_entity_poly.type
_entity_poly.pdbx_seq_one_letter_code
_entity_poly.pdbx_strand_id
1 'polypeptide(L)'
;MFKNTSAQWWDGGTRVRIGDQFAPRRLDTPLDKMVRRFAGRRSVTRTERKRGRYVQSRPTPGKAEDLALDATLRAAAPYQKRRAAERQRVAFSIKPGDYMRKVRVRRASNLILFLVDASWSMAVAERMAATKGAILSLLTDAYQRRDRVGLVVFQKDRAT
;
A
#
# COMPACT_ATOMS: atom_id res chain seq x y z
N MET A 1 -14.77 -28.04 -8.19
CA MET A 1 -16.21 -27.90 -7.92
C MET A 1 -16.41 -27.78 -6.40
N PHE A 2 -16.31 -26.57 -5.86
CA PHE A 2 -16.46 -26.33 -4.43
C PHE A 2 -17.95 -26.27 -4.10
N LYS A 3 -18.44 -27.23 -3.32
CA LYS A 3 -19.81 -27.23 -2.82
C LYS A 3 -19.99 -26.04 -1.88
N ASN A 4 -20.99 -25.20 -2.19
CA ASN A 4 -21.44 -24.10 -1.33
C ASN A 4 -21.91 -24.66 0.00
N THR A 5 -21.03 -24.70 1.00
CA THR A 5 -21.43 -24.95 2.37
C THR A 5 -21.85 -23.61 2.95
N SER A 6 -23.15 -23.37 3.05
CA SER A 6 -23.69 -22.20 3.74
C SER A 6 -23.22 -22.22 5.19
N ALA A 7 -22.20 -21.44 5.50
CA ALA A 7 -21.75 -21.26 6.87
C ALA A 7 -22.87 -20.57 7.67
N GLN A 8 -23.44 -21.29 8.62
CA GLN A 8 -24.44 -20.75 9.52
C GLN A 8 -23.74 -20.23 10.77
N TRP A 9 -23.82 -18.94 11.00
CA TRP A 9 -23.39 -18.32 12.24
C TRP A 9 -24.57 -18.22 13.20
N TRP A 10 -24.36 -18.65 14.44
CA TRP A 10 -25.37 -18.61 15.47
C TRP A 10 -25.10 -17.45 16.44
N ASP A 11 -26.07 -16.58 16.65
CA ASP A 11 -25.99 -15.37 17.48
C ASP A 11 -26.95 -15.39 18.68
N GLY A 12 -27.21 -16.55 19.21
CA GLY A 12 -28.00 -16.69 20.44
C GLY A 12 -29.50 -16.82 20.26
N GLY A 13 -30.04 -17.04 19.06
CA GLY A 13 -31.46 -17.30 18.90
C GLY A 13 -31.99 -17.31 17.47
N THR A 14 -31.48 -16.46 16.60
CA THR A 14 -31.94 -16.37 15.22
C THR A 14 -30.83 -16.82 14.25
N ARG A 15 -31.11 -17.80 13.40
CA ARG A 15 -30.17 -18.24 12.36
C ARG A 15 -30.04 -17.16 11.31
N VAL A 16 -28.86 -16.51 11.26
CA VAL A 16 -28.55 -15.51 10.24
C VAL A 16 -27.89 -16.19 9.06
N ARG A 17 -28.55 -16.14 7.89
CA ARG A 17 -27.95 -16.62 6.64
C ARG A 17 -26.92 -15.62 6.14
N ILE A 18 -25.80 -16.12 5.63
CA ILE A 18 -24.85 -15.33 4.89
C ILE A 18 -25.35 -15.29 3.45
N GLY A 19 -25.53 -14.10 2.89
CA GLY A 19 -25.90 -13.93 1.50
C GLY A 19 -24.83 -14.44 0.53
N ASP A 20 -25.16 -14.49 -0.75
CA ASP A 20 -24.26 -14.95 -1.79
C ASP A 20 -22.99 -14.12 -1.83
N GLN A 21 -21.85 -14.81 -1.97
CA GLN A 21 -20.57 -14.16 -2.19
C GLN A 21 -20.51 -13.69 -3.64
N PHE A 22 -20.10 -12.44 -3.83
CA PHE A 22 -19.89 -11.89 -5.16
C PHE A 22 -18.38 -11.65 -5.42
N ALA A 23 -18.00 -11.67 -6.69
CA ALA A 23 -16.64 -11.32 -7.06
C ALA A 23 -16.44 -9.79 -6.91
N PRO A 24 -15.60 -9.32 -5.97
CA PRO A 24 -15.42 -7.89 -5.78
C PRO A 24 -14.75 -7.27 -7.00
N ARG A 25 -15.19 -6.08 -7.40
CA ARG A 25 -14.46 -5.28 -8.39
C ARG A 25 -13.03 -5.07 -7.91
N ARG A 26 -12.07 -5.23 -8.81
CA ARG A 26 -10.67 -4.90 -8.50
C ARG A 26 -10.57 -3.44 -8.08
N LEU A 27 -10.13 -3.24 -6.86
CA LEU A 27 -9.78 -1.92 -6.37
C LEU A 27 -8.34 -1.63 -6.80
N ASP A 28 -8.17 -1.15 -8.02
CA ASP A 28 -6.86 -0.71 -8.49
C ASP A 28 -6.62 0.71 -8.01
N THR A 29 -5.59 0.86 -7.19
CA THR A 29 -5.16 2.17 -6.71
C THR A 29 -4.01 2.66 -7.56
N PRO A 30 -4.10 3.88 -8.15
CA PRO A 30 -2.99 4.47 -8.90
C PRO A 30 -1.78 4.69 -7.97
N LEU A 31 -0.62 4.90 -8.58
CA LEU A 31 0.58 5.26 -7.84
C LEU A 31 0.33 6.56 -7.08
N ASP A 32 0.20 6.48 -5.77
CA ASP A 32 0.06 7.68 -4.95
C ASP A 32 1.43 8.20 -4.46
N LYS A 33 1.45 9.46 -4.06
CA LYS A 33 2.65 10.11 -3.53
C LYS A 33 2.82 9.86 -2.02
N MET A 34 1.89 9.16 -1.39
CA MET A 34 1.91 8.92 0.06
C MET A 34 2.92 7.84 0.42
N VAL A 35 3.76 8.13 1.40
CA VAL A 35 4.69 7.16 1.98
C VAL A 35 3.93 6.23 2.92
N ARG A 36 3.78 4.98 2.52
CA ARG A 36 3.09 3.96 3.33
C ARG A 36 4.09 3.13 4.10
N ARG A 37 3.81 2.91 5.39
CA ARG A 37 4.73 2.19 6.29
C ARG A 37 4.65 0.67 6.16
N PHE A 38 3.48 0.13 5.81
CA PHE A 38 3.23 -1.31 5.83
C PHE A 38 3.44 -1.95 4.45
N ALA A 39 4.02 -3.14 4.43
CA ALA A 39 4.21 -3.91 3.23
C ALA A 39 2.93 -4.67 2.85
N GLY A 40 2.60 -4.71 1.56
CA GLY A 40 1.43 -5.40 1.02
C GLY A 40 1.60 -5.67 -0.47
N ARG A 41 0.53 -5.97 -1.17
CA ARG A 41 0.55 -6.32 -2.60
C ARG A 41 -0.31 -5.41 -3.48
N ARG A 42 -1.21 -4.60 -2.89
CA ARG A 42 -2.22 -3.85 -3.64
C ARG A 42 -1.64 -2.65 -4.38
N SER A 43 -0.98 -1.76 -3.68
CA SER A 43 -0.51 -0.50 -4.26
C SER A 43 1.00 -0.41 -4.34
N VAL A 44 1.49 0.33 -5.34
CA VAL A 44 2.91 0.66 -5.47
C VAL A 44 3.10 2.08 -4.95
N THR A 45 4.01 2.28 -4.01
CA THR A 45 4.30 3.58 -3.42
C THR A 45 5.80 3.86 -3.40
N ARG A 46 6.16 5.13 -3.42
CA ARG A 46 7.55 5.53 -3.18
C ARG A 46 7.92 5.24 -1.74
N THR A 47 9.18 4.87 -1.51
CA THR A 47 9.69 4.62 -0.17
C THR A 47 11.00 5.36 0.04
N GLU A 48 11.15 5.95 1.21
CA GLU A 48 12.40 6.56 1.66
C GLU A 48 13.33 5.54 2.32
N ARG A 49 12.79 4.35 2.61
CA ARG A 49 13.61 3.26 3.17
C ARG A 49 14.48 2.64 2.09
N LYS A 50 15.67 2.13 2.46
CA LYS A 50 16.61 1.44 1.56
C LYS A 50 16.08 0.11 0.97
N ARG A 51 14.80 -0.21 1.20
CA ARG A 51 14.12 -1.41 0.68
C ARG A 51 13.16 -1.04 -0.44
N GLY A 52 13.18 -1.79 -1.52
CA GLY A 52 12.34 -1.55 -2.68
C GLY A 52 13.14 -1.51 -3.98
N ARG A 53 12.44 -1.53 -5.11
CA ARG A 53 13.06 -1.46 -6.42
C ARG A 53 13.53 -0.03 -6.71
N TYR A 54 14.77 0.15 -7.07
CA TYR A 54 15.31 1.40 -7.60
C TYR A 54 14.70 1.68 -8.97
N VAL A 55 14.05 2.82 -9.15
CA VAL A 55 13.39 3.21 -10.40
C VAL A 55 13.94 4.48 -11.01
N GLN A 56 14.45 5.39 -10.21
CA GLN A 56 14.95 6.69 -10.66
C GLN A 56 15.97 7.24 -9.67
N SER A 57 16.87 8.09 -10.16
CA SER A 57 17.71 8.94 -9.34
C SER A 57 17.21 10.38 -9.30
N ARG A 58 17.51 11.10 -8.22
CA ARG A 58 17.24 12.53 -8.10
C ARG A 58 18.42 13.24 -7.44
N PRO A 59 18.70 14.49 -7.81
CA PRO A 59 19.70 15.29 -7.10
C PRO A 59 19.33 15.41 -5.62
N THR A 60 20.36 15.43 -4.77
CA THR A 60 20.18 15.67 -3.34
C THR A 60 21.21 16.69 -2.88
N PRO A 61 20.78 17.84 -2.36
CA PRO A 61 21.70 18.77 -1.73
C PRO A 61 22.13 18.20 -0.38
N GLY A 62 23.37 17.79 -0.24
CA GLY A 62 23.92 17.30 1.02
C GLY A 62 24.04 15.78 1.13
N LYS A 63 23.99 15.27 2.35
CA LYS A 63 24.23 13.85 2.66
C LYS A 63 23.10 12.96 2.15
N ALA A 64 23.37 12.11 1.17
CA ALA A 64 22.42 11.13 0.67
C ALA A 64 22.43 9.87 1.54
N GLU A 65 21.31 9.52 2.16
CA GLU A 65 21.19 8.26 2.93
C GLU A 65 21.24 7.02 2.02
N ASP A 66 20.69 7.11 0.80
CA ASP A 66 20.67 6.04 -0.20
C ASP A 66 21.25 6.58 -1.52
N LEU A 67 22.55 6.58 -1.60
CA LEU A 67 23.31 7.14 -2.74
C LEU A 67 23.13 6.28 -3.99
N ALA A 68 22.76 6.92 -5.11
CA ALA A 68 22.76 6.34 -6.43
C ALA A 68 24.15 6.52 -7.07
N LEU A 69 25.08 5.61 -6.79
CA LEU A 69 26.48 5.74 -7.20
C LEU A 69 26.62 5.88 -8.72
N ASP A 70 25.91 5.06 -9.48
CA ASP A 70 25.88 5.11 -10.94
C ASP A 70 25.45 6.48 -11.49
N ALA A 71 24.38 7.03 -10.94
CA ALA A 71 23.85 8.33 -11.32
C ALA A 71 24.77 9.48 -10.85
N THR A 72 25.36 9.36 -9.67
CA THR A 72 26.34 10.33 -9.14
C THR A 72 27.58 10.40 -10.02
N LEU A 73 28.14 9.26 -10.41
CA LEU A 73 29.28 9.23 -11.34
C LEU A 73 28.91 9.85 -12.69
N ARG A 74 27.74 9.53 -13.22
CA ARG A 74 27.26 10.12 -14.48
C ARG A 74 27.05 11.62 -14.37
N ALA A 75 26.54 12.12 -13.24
CA ALA A 75 26.35 13.54 -12.98
C ALA A 75 27.69 14.27 -12.87
N ALA A 76 28.71 13.66 -12.25
CA ALA A 76 30.03 14.23 -12.09
C ALA A 76 30.89 14.17 -13.37
N ALA A 77 30.64 13.25 -14.29
CA ALA A 77 31.43 12.99 -15.48
C ALA A 77 31.70 14.24 -16.38
N PRO A 78 30.69 15.07 -16.71
CA PRO A 78 30.92 16.26 -17.56
C PRO A 78 31.89 17.27 -16.97
N TYR A 79 32.02 17.29 -15.65
CA TYR A 79 32.83 18.28 -14.94
C TYR A 79 34.30 17.85 -14.73
N GLN A 80 34.67 16.63 -15.10
CA GLN A 80 36.00 16.08 -14.79
C GLN A 80 37.15 16.85 -15.46
N LYS A 81 36.96 17.32 -16.70
CA LYS A 81 37.96 18.14 -17.38
C LYS A 81 38.24 19.43 -16.63
N ARG A 82 37.18 20.11 -16.18
CA ARG A 82 37.29 21.37 -15.42
C ARG A 82 37.88 21.18 -14.02
N ARG A 83 37.70 20.01 -13.43
CA ARG A 83 38.20 19.65 -12.10
C ARG A 83 39.59 19.01 -12.14
N ALA A 84 40.19 18.88 -13.31
CA ALA A 84 41.48 18.19 -13.46
C ALA A 84 42.59 18.85 -12.63
N ALA A 85 42.64 20.17 -12.57
CA ALA A 85 43.59 20.93 -11.77
C ALA A 85 43.40 20.80 -10.26
N GLU A 86 42.14 20.56 -9.81
CA GLU A 86 41.79 20.42 -8.39
C GLU A 86 41.98 18.97 -7.88
N ARG A 87 42.22 18.02 -8.79
CA ARG A 87 42.42 16.59 -8.45
C ARG A 87 43.84 16.36 -7.96
N GLN A 88 44.02 16.18 -6.66
CA GLN A 88 45.36 15.93 -6.12
C GLN A 88 45.81 14.47 -6.28
N ARG A 89 45.01 13.50 -5.81
CA ARG A 89 45.36 12.06 -5.78
C ARG A 89 44.23 11.12 -6.21
N VAL A 90 43.11 11.67 -6.66
CA VAL A 90 41.95 10.87 -7.04
C VAL A 90 41.74 10.85 -8.55
N ALA A 91 41.46 9.68 -9.10
CA ALA A 91 41.19 9.53 -10.51
C ALA A 91 39.93 10.25 -10.98
N PHE A 92 38.94 10.40 -10.08
CA PHE A 92 37.64 10.98 -10.38
C PHE A 92 37.16 11.85 -9.22
N SER A 93 36.82 13.12 -9.49
CA SER A 93 36.41 14.09 -8.48
C SER A 93 34.90 14.20 -8.42
N ILE A 94 34.33 13.89 -7.25
CA ILE A 94 32.91 14.03 -6.98
C ILE A 94 32.71 15.14 -5.94
N LYS A 95 31.85 16.10 -6.25
CA LYS A 95 31.48 17.19 -5.34
C LYS A 95 30.10 16.98 -4.78
N PRO A 96 29.74 17.60 -3.64
CA PRO A 96 28.41 17.44 -3.04
C PRO A 96 27.24 17.74 -3.97
N GLY A 97 27.42 18.66 -4.92
CA GLY A 97 26.40 18.98 -5.93
C GLY A 97 26.15 17.87 -6.97
N ASP A 98 27.05 16.89 -7.06
CA ASP A 98 26.88 15.75 -7.98
C ASP A 98 26.10 14.61 -7.36
N TYR A 99 25.84 14.66 -6.05
CA TYR A 99 25.19 13.56 -5.34
C TYR A 99 23.76 13.33 -5.83
N MET A 100 23.50 12.09 -6.19
CA MET A 100 22.20 11.61 -6.62
C MET A 100 21.68 10.58 -5.62
N ARG A 101 20.43 10.73 -5.17
CA ARG A 101 19.77 9.74 -4.31
C ARG A 101 18.93 8.78 -5.14
N LYS A 102 18.80 7.54 -4.68
CA LYS A 102 17.89 6.56 -5.27
C LYS A 102 16.45 6.89 -4.91
N VAL A 103 15.58 6.86 -5.89
CA VAL A 103 14.13 6.81 -5.69
C VAL A 103 13.69 5.36 -5.83
N ARG A 104 13.16 4.81 -4.75
CA ARG A 104 12.72 3.43 -4.72
C ARG A 104 11.20 3.36 -4.64
N VAL A 105 10.64 2.30 -5.21
CA VAL A 105 9.24 1.95 -5.07
C VAL A 105 9.11 0.57 -4.46
N ARG A 106 8.06 0.39 -3.68
CA ARG A 106 7.69 -0.91 -3.13
C ARG A 106 6.19 -1.10 -3.16
N ARG A 107 5.76 -2.35 -3.06
CA ARG A 107 4.35 -2.65 -2.85
C ARG A 107 3.99 -2.41 -1.38
N ALA A 108 2.85 -1.78 -1.17
CA ALA A 108 2.33 -1.44 0.14
C ALA A 108 0.92 -2.01 0.32
N SER A 109 0.53 -2.19 1.58
CA SER A 109 -0.85 -2.53 1.96
C SER A 109 -1.68 -1.28 2.10
N ASN A 110 -2.97 -1.42 1.83
CA ASN A 110 -3.98 -0.43 2.18
C ASN A 110 -4.58 -0.74 3.55
N LEU A 111 -5.23 0.24 4.14
CA LEU A 111 -6.18 0.04 5.22
C LEU A 111 -7.58 0.15 4.62
N ILE A 112 -8.36 -0.91 4.76
CA ILE A 112 -9.76 -0.97 4.35
C ILE A 112 -10.58 -0.91 5.63
N LEU A 113 -11.35 0.15 5.80
CA LEU A 113 -12.23 0.32 6.94
C LEU A 113 -13.67 0.09 6.49
N PHE A 114 -14.30 -0.93 7.05
CA PHE A 114 -15.75 -1.17 6.88
C PHE A 114 -16.49 -0.41 7.94
N LEU A 115 -17.46 0.40 7.51
CA LEU A 115 -18.42 1.07 8.36
C LEU A 115 -19.77 0.41 8.11
N VAL A 116 -20.30 -0.26 9.11
CA VAL A 116 -21.55 -1.02 9.01
C VAL A 116 -22.58 -0.39 9.93
N ASP A 117 -23.69 0.03 9.35
CA ASP A 117 -24.87 0.43 10.10
C ASP A 117 -25.66 -0.81 10.53
N ALA A 118 -25.78 -0.98 11.83
CA ALA A 118 -26.57 -2.06 12.46
C ALA A 118 -27.92 -1.58 12.99
N SER A 119 -28.43 -0.45 12.50
CA SER A 119 -29.75 0.07 12.86
C SER A 119 -30.84 -0.94 12.49
N TRP A 120 -31.72 -1.25 13.42
CA TRP A 120 -32.70 -2.31 13.29
C TRP A 120 -33.99 -1.81 12.61
N SER A 121 -34.32 -2.32 11.41
CA SER A 121 -35.67 -2.27 10.82
C SER A 121 -35.93 -3.58 10.08
N MET A 122 -37.23 -3.96 9.95
CA MET A 122 -37.60 -5.28 9.39
C MET A 122 -37.11 -5.55 7.96
N ALA A 123 -36.87 -4.54 7.14
CA ALA A 123 -36.25 -4.67 5.81
C ALA A 123 -34.73 -4.97 5.87
N VAL A 124 -34.16 -5.08 7.06
CA VAL A 124 -32.71 -5.16 7.33
C VAL A 124 -32.18 -6.58 7.22
N ALA A 125 -32.97 -7.61 7.44
CA ALA A 125 -32.46 -8.99 7.44
C ALA A 125 -31.88 -9.39 6.09
N GLU A 126 -32.54 -9.09 4.98
CA GLU A 126 -32.03 -9.38 3.63
C GLU A 126 -30.83 -8.48 3.28
N ARG A 127 -30.91 -7.20 3.59
CA ARG A 127 -29.79 -6.26 3.40
C ARG A 127 -28.59 -6.65 4.23
N MET A 128 -28.79 -7.10 5.45
CA MET A 128 -27.72 -7.56 6.33
C MET A 128 -27.06 -8.84 5.79
N ALA A 129 -27.82 -9.78 5.23
CA ALA A 129 -27.26 -10.97 4.57
C ALA A 129 -26.41 -10.59 3.37
N ALA A 130 -26.89 -9.69 2.51
CA ALA A 130 -26.12 -9.17 1.37
C ALA A 130 -24.86 -8.42 1.83
N THR A 131 -24.97 -7.59 2.86
CA THR A 131 -23.83 -6.85 3.43
C THR A 131 -22.77 -7.80 4.00
N LYS A 132 -23.18 -8.85 4.72
CA LYS A 132 -22.26 -9.88 5.23
C LYS A 132 -21.53 -10.60 4.08
N GLY A 133 -22.25 -10.97 3.02
CA GLY A 133 -21.66 -11.58 1.82
C GLY A 133 -20.64 -10.66 1.16
N ALA A 134 -20.98 -9.38 1.03
CA ALA A 134 -20.10 -8.36 0.48
C ALA A 134 -18.81 -8.20 1.30
N ILE A 135 -18.96 -8.07 2.62
CA ILE A 135 -17.80 -7.95 3.54
C ILE A 135 -16.91 -9.18 3.44
N LEU A 136 -17.45 -10.38 3.44
CA LEU A 136 -16.67 -11.62 3.32
C LEU A 136 -15.89 -11.69 2.01
N SER A 137 -16.50 -11.30 0.89
CA SER A 137 -15.84 -11.26 -0.41
C SER A 137 -14.67 -10.26 -0.42
N LEU A 138 -14.89 -9.07 0.15
CA LEU A 138 -13.84 -8.04 0.26
C LEU A 138 -12.75 -8.44 1.25
N LEU A 139 -13.08 -9.13 2.35
CA LEU A 139 -12.10 -9.66 3.29
C LEU A 139 -11.20 -10.69 2.63
N THR A 140 -11.76 -11.56 1.78
CA THR A 140 -10.99 -12.55 1.02
C THR A 140 -9.99 -11.85 0.08
N ASP A 141 -10.43 -10.84 -0.68
CA ASP A 141 -9.54 -10.04 -1.54
C ASP A 141 -8.46 -9.29 -0.72
N ALA A 142 -8.86 -8.70 0.41
CA ALA A 142 -7.93 -8.00 1.30
C ALA A 142 -6.86 -8.94 1.87
N TYR A 143 -7.23 -10.15 2.26
CA TYR A 143 -6.32 -11.17 2.75
C TYR A 143 -5.30 -11.58 1.68
N GLN A 144 -5.76 -11.88 0.46
CA GLN A 144 -4.89 -12.25 -0.66
C GLN A 144 -3.87 -11.14 -0.98
N ARG A 145 -4.26 -9.88 -0.81
CA ARG A 145 -3.41 -8.71 -1.08
C ARG A 145 -2.62 -8.23 0.13
N ARG A 146 -2.79 -8.89 1.28
CA ARG A 146 -2.14 -8.50 2.55
C ARG A 146 -2.46 -7.07 2.95
N ASP A 147 -3.71 -6.68 2.77
CA ASP A 147 -4.21 -5.39 3.26
C ASP A 147 -4.56 -5.50 4.75
N ARG A 148 -4.66 -4.36 5.39
CA ARG A 148 -5.15 -4.23 6.75
C ARG A 148 -6.64 -3.96 6.71
N VAL A 149 -7.38 -4.60 7.59
CA VAL A 149 -8.84 -4.45 7.66
C VAL A 149 -9.22 -3.99 9.05
N GLY A 150 -10.16 -3.06 9.11
CA GLY A 150 -10.87 -2.65 10.30
C GLY A 150 -12.36 -2.71 10.06
N LEU A 151 -13.12 -3.00 11.09
CA LEU A 151 -14.59 -2.99 11.09
C LEU A 151 -15.03 -2.06 12.19
N VAL A 152 -15.94 -1.15 11.87
CA VAL A 152 -16.66 -0.31 12.81
C VAL A 152 -18.13 -0.54 12.58
N VAL A 153 -18.81 -1.00 13.62
CA VAL A 153 -20.26 -1.19 13.61
C VAL A 153 -20.87 -0.08 14.43
N PHE A 154 -21.85 0.60 13.90
CA PHE A 154 -22.58 1.63 14.66
C PHE A 154 -24.07 1.32 14.68
N GLN A 155 -24.68 1.62 15.81
CA GLN A 155 -26.10 1.47 16.04
C GLN A 155 -26.57 2.64 16.90
N LYS A 156 -27.49 3.46 16.36
CA LYS A 156 -27.93 4.69 17.02
C LYS A 156 -26.72 5.55 17.43
N ASP A 157 -26.55 5.78 18.74
CA ASP A 157 -25.52 6.67 19.30
C ASP A 157 -24.23 5.94 19.72
N ARG A 158 -24.08 4.65 19.41
CA ARG A 158 -22.93 3.83 19.79
C ARG A 158 -22.19 3.29 18.57
N ALA A 159 -20.87 3.35 18.61
CA ALA A 159 -19.98 2.70 17.67
C ALA A 159 -19.02 1.75 18.41
N THR A 160 -18.79 0.57 17.81
CA THR A 160 -17.89 -0.46 18.36
C THR A 160 -16.87 -0.86 17.31
#